data_2e5d185e04c2b627e93472947e6a4c93
#
_entry.id   2e5d185e04c2b627e93472947e6a4c93
#
_cell.length_a   1.000
_cell.length_b   1.000
_cell.length_c   1.000
_cell.angle_alpha   90.00
_cell.angle_beta   90.00
_cell.angle_gamma   90.00
#
_symmetry.space_group_name_H-M   'P 1'
#
loop_
_entity.id
_entity.type
_entity.pdbx_description
1 polymer ?
#
loop_
_entity_poly.entity_id
_entity_poly.type
_entity_poly.pdbx_seq_one_letter_code
_entity_poly.pdbx_strand_id
1 'polypeptide(L)'
;MGGIQSYLRDFVALLPPEDVVVFASTQDPMAAREFDKSVPYKVVRYSSKLMLPTPQVKKLMVDLIKSEGVSTVWFGAAAPLAVMAPAARAAGAIQIISTTHGHEVGWSMVPGARSVLRFIGQHSDVVTYISDYTLRRFQRAFGEHPKFVHLPSGVDVERFYPVDEKQKFELRDQLGWAEKDKVIVCTSRLVPRKGQDTLIKAFPEIVQRCSKARLVIVGEGRIEGKLRRLAARDQKASSRISFEGRVSEEKMGMMLRGADVFAMPCRTRGGGLDVEGLGIVFLEAQACGIPVIAGDSGGAPETVTPASGVVVNGRDSSGVAHVIVDLVQQPAALMSMGHAGRQHVVDHWTWEIMGARLKSLIL
;
A
#
# COMPACT_ATOMS: atom_id res chain seq x y z
N MET A 1 1.69 0.97 -13.45
CA MET A 1 0.43 0.59 -12.76
C MET A 1 0.39 1.31 -11.41
N GLY A 2 -0.76 1.82 -10.98
CA GLY A 2 -0.90 2.52 -9.68
C GLY A 2 -1.40 1.56 -8.59
N GLY A 3 -1.25 1.95 -7.30
CA GLY A 3 -1.64 1.09 -6.18
C GLY A 3 -3.10 0.61 -6.18
N ILE A 4 -4.05 1.47 -6.61
CA ILE A 4 -5.46 1.09 -6.74
C ILE A 4 -5.65 0.00 -7.80
N GLN A 5 -4.98 0.11 -8.93
CA GLN A 5 -5.09 -0.85 -10.02
C GLN A 5 -4.52 -2.22 -9.63
N SER A 6 -3.37 -2.24 -8.93
CA SER A 6 -2.81 -3.48 -8.39
C SER A 6 -3.75 -4.11 -7.37
N TYR A 7 -4.27 -3.33 -6.43
CA TYR A 7 -5.25 -3.78 -5.44
C TYR A 7 -6.44 -4.49 -6.10
N LEU A 8 -7.08 -3.85 -7.09
CA LEU A 8 -8.24 -4.43 -7.77
C LEU A 8 -7.88 -5.68 -8.58
N ARG A 9 -6.77 -5.64 -9.32
CA ARG A 9 -6.28 -6.79 -10.09
C ARG A 9 -6.10 -8.01 -9.19
N ASP A 10 -5.42 -7.82 -8.06
CA ASP A 10 -5.05 -8.91 -7.18
C ASP A 10 -6.29 -9.52 -6.48
N PHE A 11 -7.27 -8.69 -6.11
CA PHE A 11 -8.55 -9.18 -5.59
C PHE A 11 -9.41 -9.88 -6.65
N VAL A 12 -9.50 -9.32 -7.86
CA VAL A 12 -10.27 -9.92 -8.94
C VAL A 12 -9.72 -11.29 -9.33
N ALA A 13 -8.40 -11.47 -9.28
CA ALA A 13 -7.75 -12.75 -9.55
C ALA A 13 -8.10 -13.88 -8.55
N LEU A 14 -8.71 -13.54 -7.40
CA LEU A 14 -9.17 -14.51 -6.40
C LEU A 14 -10.62 -14.97 -6.60
N LEU A 15 -11.32 -14.38 -7.56
CA LEU A 15 -12.72 -14.71 -7.89
C LEU A 15 -12.78 -15.71 -9.05
N PRO A 16 -13.85 -16.55 -9.15
CA PRO A 16 -14.05 -17.40 -10.30
C PRO A 16 -14.13 -16.55 -11.59
N PRO A 17 -13.32 -16.83 -12.60
CA PRO A 17 -13.25 -15.99 -13.81
C PRO A 17 -14.56 -15.88 -14.57
N GLU A 18 -15.36 -16.94 -14.53
CA GLU A 18 -16.68 -17.04 -15.18
C GLU A 18 -17.72 -16.12 -14.56
N ASP A 19 -17.54 -15.74 -13.28
CA ASP A 19 -18.46 -14.90 -12.52
C ASP A 19 -18.10 -13.41 -12.58
N VAL A 20 -17.01 -13.06 -13.31
CA VAL A 20 -16.44 -11.71 -13.28
C VAL A 20 -16.46 -11.03 -14.64
N VAL A 21 -16.99 -9.81 -14.66
CA VAL A 21 -16.84 -8.88 -15.79
C VAL A 21 -16.18 -7.59 -15.27
N VAL A 22 -15.04 -7.22 -15.84
CA VAL A 22 -14.32 -6.00 -15.47
C VAL A 22 -14.62 -4.88 -16.45
N PHE A 23 -15.18 -3.76 -15.98
CA PHE A 23 -15.35 -2.54 -16.77
C PHE A 23 -14.28 -1.52 -16.39
N ALA A 24 -13.37 -1.21 -17.31
CA ALA A 24 -12.18 -0.40 -17.04
C ALA A 24 -11.88 0.64 -18.12
N SER A 25 -11.16 1.72 -17.73
CA SER A 25 -10.60 2.72 -18.65
C SER A 25 -9.40 2.18 -19.43
N THR A 26 -9.01 2.88 -20.50
CA THR A 26 -7.85 2.55 -21.34
C THR A 26 -6.78 3.62 -21.19
N GLN A 27 -5.85 3.45 -20.24
CA GLN A 27 -4.76 4.42 -20.03
C GLN A 27 -3.70 4.34 -21.13
N ASP A 28 -3.29 3.13 -21.48
CA ASP A 28 -2.39 2.79 -22.57
C ASP A 28 -3.03 1.66 -23.39
N PRO A 29 -3.32 1.89 -24.69
CA PRO A 29 -4.02 0.91 -25.50
C PRO A 29 -3.23 -0.39 -25.73
N MET A 30 -1.89 -0.34 -25.82
CA MET A 30 -1.07 -1.54 -26.02
C MET A 30 -1.01 -2.37 -24.75
N ALA A 31 -0.65 -1.74 -23.62
CA ALA A 31 -0.61 -2.43 -22.33
C ALA A 31 -2.00 -2.96 -21.91
N ALA A 32 -3.09 -2.25 -22.24
CA ALA A 32 -4.44 -2.72 -21.99
C ALA A 32 -4.77 -3.99 -22.78
N ARG A 33 -4.43 -4.04 -24.08
CA ARG A 33 -4.66 -5.22 -24.92
C ARG A 33 -3.85 -6.43 -24.45
N GLU A 34 -2.60 -6.23 -24.04
CA GLU A 34 -1.76 -7.29 -23.47
C GLU A 34 -2.36 -7.83 -22.18
N PHE A 35 -2.77 -6.94 -21.28
CA PHE A 35 -3.44 -7.32 -20.05
C PHE A 35 -4.74 -8.11 -20.31
N ASP A 36 -5.60 -7.62 -21.22
CA ASP A 36 -6.89 -8.26 -21.51
C ASP A 36 -6.72 -9.67 -22.09
N LYS A 37 -5.61 -9.94 -22.79
CA LYS A 37 -5.25 -11.29 -23.28
C LYS A 37 -4.68 -12.19 -22.19
N SER A 38 -4.12 -11.61 -21.12
CA SER A 38 -3.45 -12.35 -20.05
C SER A 38 -4.37 -12.80 -18.92
N VAL A 39 -5.61 -12.29 -18.87
CA VAL A 39 -6.56 -12.59 -17.80
C VAL A 39 -7.67 -13.54 -18.29
N PRO A 40 -8.18 -14.44 -17.42
CA PRO A 40 -9.19 -15.43 -17.81
C PRO A 40 -10.63 -14.89 -17.81
N TYR A 41 -10.87 -13.69 -17.28
CA TYR A 41 -12.19 -13.07 -17.16
C TYR A 41 -12.44 -12.03 -18.25
N LYS A 42 -13.72 -11.72 -18.48
CA LYS A 42 -14.13 -10.72 -19.48
C LYS A 42 -13.74 -9.30 -19.06
N VAL A 43 -13.06 -8.57 -19.96
CA VAL A 43 -12.73 -7.14 -19.77
C VAL A 43 -13.43 -6.31 -20.85
N VAL A 44 -14.21 -5.33 -20.42
CA VAL A 44 -14.86 -4.33 -21.28
C VAL A 44 -14.16 -2.98 -21.07
N ARG A 45 -13.64 -2.39 -22.16
CA ARG A 45 -12.86 -1.17 -22.10
C ARG A 45 -13.64 0.06 -22.53
N TYR A 46 -13.56 1.09 -21.70
CA TYR A 46 -13.90 2.46 -22.08
C TYR A 46 -12.67 3.17 -22.66
N SER A 47 -12.81 3.82 -23.81
CA SER A 47 -11.69 4.36 -24.59
C SER A 47 -10.96 5.54 -23.96
N SER A 48 -11.46 6.14 -22.87
CA SER A 48 -10.81 7.25 -22.16
C SER A 48 -9.71 6.76 -21.20
N LYS A 49 -8.69 7.59 -21.01
CA LYS A 49 -7.62 7.35 -20.00
C LYS A 49 -8.14 7.38 -18.57
N LEU A 50 -9.22 8.09 -18.30
CA LEU A 50 -9.80 8.26 -16.97
C LEU A 50 -11.27 7.83 -16.99
N MET A 51 -11.66 6.99 -16.04
CA MET A 51 -13.05 6.61 -15.81
C MET A 51 -13.70 7.65 -14.89
N LEU A 52 -14.67 8.40 -15.44
CA LEU A 52 -15.47 9.37 -14.69
C LEU A 52 -16.96 9.00 -14.84
N PRO A 53 -17.83 9.35 -13.88
CA PRO A 53 -19.26 9.02 -13.90
C PRO A 53 -20.04 9.91 -14.88
N THR A 54 -19.65 9.90 -16.15
CA THR A 54 -20.33 10.64 -17.24
C THR A 54 -21.60 9.90 -17.67
N PRO A 55 -22.57 10.59 -18.34
CA PRO A 55 -23.75 9.93 -18.88
C PRO A 55 -23.41 8.75 -19.81
N GLN A 56 -22.34 8.86 -20.59
CA GLN A 56 -21.90 7.78 -21.49
C GLN A 56 -21.38 6.57 -20.71
N VAL A 57 -20.49 6.78 -19.69
CA VAL A 57 -19.97 5.70 -18.85
C VAL A 57 -21.11 5.04 -18.08
N LYS A 58 -22.05 5.83 -17.55
CA LYS A 58 -23.25 5.33 -16.88
C LYS A 58 -24.09 4.45 -17.81
N LYS A 59 -24.33 4.88 -19.06
CA LYS A 59 -25.08 4.09 -20.04
C LYS A 59 -24.41 2.76 -20.33
N LEU A 60 -23.09 2.75 -20.61
CA LEU A 60 -22.33 1.53 -20.88
C LEU A 60 -22.34 0.59 -19.67
N MET A 61 -22.22 1.10 -18.45
CA MET A 61 -22.35 0.29 -17.23
C MET A 61 -23.74 -0.36 -17.13
N VAL A 62 -24.81 0.41 -17.37
CA VAL A 62 -26.20 -0.09 -17.33
C VAL A 62 -26.41 -1.17 -18.39
N ASP A 63 -25.95 -0.93 -19.62
CA ASP A 63 -26.06 -1.90 -20.71
C ASP A 63 -25.31 -3.21 -20.37
N LEU A 64 -24.13 -3.09 -19.78
CA LEU A 64 -23.30 -4.23 -19.35
C LEU A 64 -23.97 -5.03 -18.21
N ILE A 65 -24.53 -4.36 -17.20
CA ILE A 65 -25.24 -5.02 -16.10
C ILE A 65 -26.40 -5.86 -16.65
N LYS A 66 -27.17 -5.31 -17.60
CA LYS A 66 -28.32 -5.99 -18.19
C LYS A 66 -27.90 -7.15 -19.10
N SER A 67 -26.89 -6.95 -19.94
CA SER A 67 -26.46 -7.97 -20.91
C SER A 67 -25.76 -9.17 -20.25
N GLU A 68 -25.06 -8.95 -19.15
CA GLU A 68 -24.33 -9.99 -18.42
C GLU A 68 -25.11 -10.54 -17.20
N GLY A 69 -26.28 -9.96 -16.87
CA GLY A 69 -27.07 -10.39 -15.70
C GLY A 69 -26.37 -10.14 -14.37
N VAL A 70 -25.60 -9.02 -14.25
CA VAL A 70 -24.77 -8.74 -13.08
C VAL A 70 -25.63 -8.49 -11.85
N SER A 71 -25.45 -9.29 -10.80
CA SER A 71 -26.14 -9.16 -9.51
C SER A 71 -25.38 -8.26 -8.52
N THR A 72 -24.04 -8.29 -8.52
CA THR A 72 -23.20 -7.48 -7.62
C THR A 72 -22.37 -6.51 -8.44
N VAL A 73 -22.46 -5.23 -8.15
CA VAL A 73 -21.58 -4.19 -8.72
C VAL A 73 -20.57 -3.74 -7.70
N TRP A 74 -19.30 -3.92 -8.00
CA TRP A 74 -18.20 -3.48 -7.19
C TRP A 74 -17.50 -2.25 -7.81
N PHE A 75 -17.72 -1.07 -7.22
CA PHE A 75 -16.99 0.14 -7.58
C PHE A 75 -15.61 0.09 -6.97
N GLY A 76 -14.59 -0.16 -7.79
CA GLY A 76 -13.19 -0.25 -7.36
C GLY A 76 -12.58 1.06 -6.81
N ALA A 77 -13.29 2.18 -6.96
CA ALA A 77 -13.03 3.44 -6.25
C ALA A 77 -14.39 4.08 -5.92
N ALA A 78 -14.69 4.26 -4.64
CA ALA A 78 -15.95 4.82 -4.18
C ALA A 78 -16.20 6.20 -4.79
N ALA A 79 -15.31 7.14 -4.55
CA ALA A 79 -15.40 8.49 -5.09
C ALA A 79 -14.50 8.64 -6.33
N PRO A 80 -15.01 9.13 -7.47
CA PRO A 80 -16.41 9.56 -7.69
C PRO A 80 -17.32 8.48 -8.32
N LEU A 81 -16.81 7.27 -8.63
CA LEU A 81 -17.53 6.32 -9.51
C LEU A 81 -18.87 5.82 -8.95
N ALA A 82 -18.93 5.61 -7.63
CA ALA A 82 -20.12 5.05 -7.00
C ALA A 82 -21.32 6.03 -6.94
N VAL A 83 -21.21 7.25 -7.46
CA VAL A 83 -22.39 8.09 -7.74
C VAL A 83 -23.31 7.47 -8.80
N MET A 84 -22.81 6.47 -9.53
CA MET A 84 -23.62 5.69 -10.49
C MET A 84 -24.39 4.53 -9.83
N ALA A 85 -24.25 4.30 -8.53
CA ALA A 85 -24.91 3.21 -7.80
C ALA A 85 -26.43 3.13 -7.99
N PRO A 86 -27.20 4.25 -7.96
CA PRO A 86 -28.65 4.20 -8.25
C PRO A 86 -28.96 3.65 -9.65
N ALA A 87 -28.13 3.99 -10.64
CA ALA A 87 -28.32 3.50 -12.02
C ALA A 87 -27.96 2.01 -12.13
N ALA A 88 -26.93 1.54 -11.40
CA ALA A 88 -26.60 0.13 -11.31
C ALA A 88 -27.75 -0.66 -10.65
N ARG A 89 -28.33 -0.15 -9.58
CA ARG A 89 -29.49 -0.73 -8.90
C ARG A 89 -30.70 -0.83 -9.82
N ALA A 90 -31.03 0.24 -10.54
CA ALA A 90 -32.09 0.30 -11.50
C ALA A 90 -31.90 -0.65 -12.73
N ALA A 91 -30.65 -0.99 -13.03
CA ALA A 91 -30.29 -1.92 -14.09
C ALA A 91 -30.42 -3.41 -13.69
N GLY A 92 -30.59 -3.72 -12.39
CA GLY A 92 -30.78 -5.07 -11.88
C GLY A 92 -29.75 -5.50 -10.80
N ALA A 93 -28.77 -4.68 -10.48
CA ALA A 93 -27.84 -5.02 -9.41
C ALA A 93 -28.57 -5.10 -8.05
N ILE A 94 -28.39 -6.21 -7.34
CA ILE A 94 -28.98 -6.44 -6.01
C ILE A 94 -28.00 -6.10 -4.87
N GLN A 95 -26.72 -5.95 -5.17
CA GLN A 95 -25.70 -5.53 -4.22
C GLN A 95 -24.76 -4.50 -4.82
N ILE A 96 -24.40 -3.48 -4.03
CA ILE A 96 -23.45 -2.42 -4.39
C ILE A 96 -22.34 -2.37 -3.36
N ILE A 97 -21.10 -2.61 -3.81
CA ILE A 97 -19.88 -2.50 -3.00
C ILE A 97 -19.07 -1.30 -3.48
N SER A 98 -18.63 -0.44 -2.57
CA SER A 98 -17.83 0.75 -2.89
C SER A 98 -16.51 0.73 -2.10
N THR A 99 -15.38 0.64 -2.80
CA THR A 99 -14.06 0.53 -2.15
C THR A 99 -13.40 1.89 -1.98
N THR A 100 -12.91 2.17 -0.77
CA THR A 100 -12.12 3.35 -0.46
C THR A 100 -10.63 3.03 -0.38
N HIS A 101 -9.79 4.02 -0.74
CA HIS A 101 -8.32 3.86 -0.76
C HIS A 101 -7.60 4.92 0.08
N GLY A 102 -8.34 5.62 0.95
CA GLY A 102 -7.82 6.64 1.85
C GLY A 102 -7.86 8.07 1.30
N HIS A 103 -8.03 8.29 -0.02
CA HIS A 103 -8.20 9.64 -0.55
C HIS A 103 -9.56 10.26 -0.17
N GLU A 104 -10.52 9.47 0.23
CA GLU A 104 -11.83 9.87 0.76
C GLU A 104 -11.71 10.68 2.06
N VAL A 105 -10.60 10.55 2.78
CA VAL A 105 -10.28 11.41 3.92
C VAL A 105 -10.28 12.88 3.51
N GLY A 106 -9.63 13.23 2.39
CA GLY A 106 -9.67 14.58 1.86
C GLY A 106 -11.07 15.02 1.44
N TRP A 107 -11.83 14.15 0.80
CA TRP A 107 -13.22 14.41 0.39
C TRP A 107 -14.14 14.67 1.59
N SER A 108 -13.95 13.95 2.71
CA SER A 108 -14.75 14.14 3.93
C SER A 108 -14.57 15.51 4.60
N MET A 109 -13.48 16.22 4.28
CA MET A 109 -13.12 17.51 4.85
C MET A 109 -13.67 18.70 4.04
N VAL A 110 -14.12 18.49 2.80
CA VAL A 110 -14.64 19.54 1.91
C VAL A 110 -16.16 19.41 1.81
N PRO A 111 -16.97 20.47 2.14
CA PRO A 111 -18.43 20.36 2.23
C PRO A 111 -19.10 19.75 1.01
N GLY A 112 -18.84 20.23 -0.19
CA GLY A 112 -19.43 19.69 -1.43
C GLY A 112 -19.03 18.22 -1.69
N ALA A 113 -17.75 17.89 -1.52
CA ALA A 113 -17.25 16.52 -1.68
C ALA A 113 -17.83 15.59 -0.60
N ARG A 114 -18.02 16.10 0.62
CA ARG A 114 -18.69 15.36 1.71
C ARG A 114 -20.13 14.99 1.35
N SER A 115 -20.86 15.86 0.65
CA SER A 115 -22.22 15.56 0.17
C SER A 115 -22.23 14.45 -0.88
N VAL A 116 -21.19 14.39 -1.74
CA VAL A 116 -21.01 13.27 -2.67
C VAL A 116 -20.77 11.96 -1.93
N LEU A 117 -19.92 11.96 -0.89
CA LEU A 117 -19.69 10.76 -0.06
C LEU A 117 -20.99 10.32 0.64
N ARG A 118 -21.79 11.25 1.14
CA ARG A 118 -23.11 10.96 1.74
C ARG A 118 -24.04 10.29 0.72
N PHE A 119 -24.10 10.82 -0.50
CA PHE A 119 -24.89 10.24 -1.58
C PHE A 119 -24.42 8.81 -1.91
N ILE A 120 -23.10 8.61 -2.03
CA ILE A 120 -22.53 7.27 -2.28
C ILE A 120 -22.90 6.32 -1.14
N GLY A 121 -22.76 6.73 0.11
CA GLY A 121 -23.10 5.91 1.26
C GLY A 121 -24.58 5.50 1.30
N GLN A 122 -25.48 6.41 0.95
CA GLN A 122 -26.93 6.11 0.90
C GLN A 122 -27.32 5.05 -0.17
N HIS A 123 -26.45 4.81 -1.17
CA HIS A 123 -26.72 3.93 -2.30
C HIS A 123 -25.76 2.74 -2.38
N SER A 124 -24.84 2.59 -1.41
CA SER A 124 -23.98 1.42 -1.28
C SER A 124 -24.44 0.53 -0.13
N ASP A 125 -24.45 -0.78 -0.33
CA ASP A 125 -24.72 -1.74 0.74
C ASP A 125 -23.48 -1.93 1.61
N VAL A 126 -22.30 -1.93 0.96
CA VAL A 126 -21.01 -2.10 1.62
C VAL A 126 -20.06 -0.99 1.18
N VAL A 127 -19.36 -0.41 2.14
CA VAL A 127 -18.20 0.45 1.90
C VAL A 127 -16.96 -0.22 2.52
N THR A 128 -15.98 -0.56 1.69
CA THR A 128 -14.74 -1.16 2.21
C THR A 128 -13.71 -0.10 2.56
N TYR A 129 -12.89 -0.38 3.57
CA TYR A 129 -11.84 0.52 4.05
C TYR A 129 -10.53 -0.24 4.30
N ILE A 130 -9.41 0.49 4.21
CA ILE A 130 -8.06 -0.11 4.28
C ILE A 130 -7.39 0.01 5.65
N SER A 131 -7.88 0.90 6.54
CA SER A 131 -7.39 1.07 7.90
C SER A 131 -8.45 1.73 8.77
N ASP A 132 -8.43 1.46 10.07
CA ASP A 132 -9.33 2.07 11.04
C ASP A 132 -9.14 3.58 11.12
N TYR A 133 -7.90 4.06 10.91
CA TYR A 133 -7.64 5.49 10.80
C TYR A 133 -8.47 6.11 9.67
N THR A 134 -8.45 5.53 8.47
CA THR A 134 -9.20 6.06 7.34
C THR A 134 -10.69 5.98 7.59
N LEU A 135 -11.20 4.88 8.14
CA LEU A 135 -12.59 4.72 8.51
C LEU A 135 -13.05 5.83 9.48
N ARG A 136 -12.36 6.02 10.60
CA ARG A 136 -12.70 7.06 11.60
C ARG A 136 -12.77 8.46 10.99
N ARG A 137 -12.00 8.73 9.94
CA ARG A 137 -11.96 10.03 9.28
C ARG A 137 -13.15 10.27 8.34
N PHE A 138 -13.63 9.26 7.63
CA PHE A 138 -14.63 9.45 6.60
C PHE A 138 -16.00 8.79 6.87
N GLN A 139 -16.13 7.85 7.81
CA GLN A 139 -17.40 7.10 8.01
C GLN A 139 -18.61 8.01 8.20
N ARG A 140 -18.48 9.10 8.98
CA ARG A 140 -19.56 10.07 9.17
C ARG A 140 -19.98 10.80 7.88
N ALA A 141 -19.06 10.92 6.92
CA ALA A 141 -19.37 11.53 5.64
C ALA A 141 -20.22 10.59 4.77
N PHE A 142 -19.97 9.29 4.80
CA PHE A 142 -20.80 8.28 4.12
C PHE A 142 -22.17 8.08 4.79
N GLY A 143 -22.27 8.25 6.09
CA GLY A 143 -23.50 8.05 6.87
C GLY A 143 -23.60 6.64 7.46
N GLU A 144 -24.80 6.26 7.90
CA GLU A 144 -25.06 5.04 8.67
C GLU A 144 -25.62 3.89 7.80
N HIS A 145 -26.01 4.19 6.56
CA HIS A 145 -26.65 3.19 5.68
C HIS A 145 -25.70 2.04 5.29
N PRO A 146 -24.43 2.28 4.85
CA PRO A 146 -23.60 1.18 4.38
C PRO A 146 -22.99 0.40 5.54
N LYS A 147 -22.85 -0.92 5.35
CA LYS A 147 -21.96 -1.73 6.21
C LYS A 147 -20.51 -1.39 5.88
N PHE A 148 -19.72 -1.01 6.89
CA PHE A 148 -18.28 -0.80 6.71
C PHE A 148 -17.51 -2.10 6.94
N VAL A 149 -16.63 -2.47 6.00
CA VAL A 149 -15.86 -3.71 6.05
C VAL A 149 -14.38 -3.45 5.80
N HIS A 150 -13.54 -3.95 6.68
CA HIS A 150 -12.09 -3.87 6.55
C HIS A 150 -11.60 -4.80 5.45
N LEU A 151 -11.11 -4.23 4.34
CA LEU A 151 -10.64 -4.97 3.17
C LEU A 151 -9.36 -4.30 2.62
N PRO A 152 -8.23 -4.38 3.31
CA PRO A 152 -6.93 -3.94 2.80
C PRO A 152 -6.35 -4.94 1.79
N SER A 153 -5.25 -4.57 1.11
CA SER A 153 -4.48 -5.53 0.31
C SER A 153 -3.95 -6.66 1.18
N GLY A 154 -3.92 -7.86 0.62
CA GLY A 154 -3.17 -8.98 1.19
C GLY A 154 -1.67 -8.86 0.91
N VAL A 155 -0.88 -9.66 1.61
CA VAL A 155 0.55 -9.86 1.37
C VAL A 155 0.77 -11.21 0.71
N ASP A 156 1.59 -11.25 -0.32
CA ASP A 156 2.05 -12.48 -0.96
C ASP A 156 3.17 -13.09 -0.13
N VAL A 157 2.83 -14.05 0.70
CA VAL A 157 3.75 -14.70 1.65
C VAL A 157 4.66 -15.74 1.00
N GLU A 158 4.38 -16.12 -0.25
CA GLU A 158 5.25 -16.97 -1.07
C GLU A 158 6.35 -16.15 -1.75
N ARG A 159 6.11 -14.87 -1.98
CA ARG A 159 7.07 -13.93 -2.52
C ARG A 159 7.89 -13.26 -1.43
N PHE A 160 7.24 -12.84 -0.35
CA PHE A 160 7.85 -12.21 0.82
C PHE A 160 7.94 -13.24 1.94
N TYR A 161 9.11 -13.85 2.10
CA TYR A 161 9.37 -14.91 3.08
C TYR A 161 10.73 -14.72 3.73
N PRO A 162 10.91 -15.21 4.95
CA PRO A 162 12.20 -15.15 5.63
C PRO A 162 13.20 -16.11 4.98
N VAL A 163 14.48 -15.76 5.03
CA VAL A 163 15.59 -16.58 4.55
C VAL A 163 16.53 -16.93 5.72
N ASP A 164 17.28 -18.01 5.57
CA ASP A 164 18.33 -18.36 6.52
C ASP A 164 19.58 -17.48 6.31
N GLU A 165 20.55 -17.57 7.22
CA GLU A 165 21.78 -16.77 7.18
C GLU A 165 22.62 -17.02 5.92
N LYS A 166 22.65 -18.25 5.41
CA LYS A 166 23.37 -18.58 4.18
C LYS A 166 22.71 -17.93 2.96
N GLN A 167 21.41 -18.07 2.84
CA GLN A 167 20.62 -17.44 1.77
C GLN A 167 20.71 -15.92 1.85
N LYS A 168 20.68 -15.34 3.05
CA LYS A 168 20.84 -13.91 3.26
C LYS A 168 22.21 -13.41 2.79
N PHE A 169 23.26 -14.19 3.05
CA PHE A 169 24.61 -13.89 2.55
C PHE A 169 24.67 -13.92 1.02
N GLU A 170 24.11 -14.94 0.39
CA GLU A 170 24.07 -15.07 -1.07
C GLU A 170 23.30 -13.91 -1.73
N LEU A 171 22.16 -13.51 -1.16
CA LEU A 171 21.39 -12.35 -1.61
C LEU A 171 22.17 -11.04 -1.48
N ARG A 172 22.90 -10.86 -0.38
CA ARG A 172 23.74 -9.66 -0.16
C ARG A 172 24.88 -9.56 -1.18
N ASP A 173 25.52 -10.68 -1.49
CA ASP A 173 26.55 -10.74 -2.53
C ASP A 173 26.01 -10.32 -3.89
N GLN A 174 24.85 -10.87 -4.30
CA GLN A 174 24.17 -10.50 -5.54
C GLN A 174 23.77 -9.01 -5.58
N LEU A 175 23.44 -8.41 -4.44
CA LEU A 175 23.07 -7.00 -4.30
C LEU A 175 24.28 -6.07 -4.14
N GLY A 176 25.50 -6.60 -4.05
CA GLY A 176 26.73 -5.84 -3.79
C GLY A 176 26.77 -5.25 -2.37
N TRP A 177 26.13 -5.90 -1.39
CA TRP A 177 26.19 -5.53 0.02
C TRP A 177 27.19 -6.38 0.76
N ALA A 178 28.00 -5.74 1.63
CA ALA A 178 28.94 -6.50 2.42
C ALA A 178 28.23 -7.35 3.48
N GLU A 179 28.74 -8.54 3.75
CA GLU A 179 28.18 -9.48 4.73
C GLU A 179 27.91 -8.82 6.09
N LYS A 180 28.88 -8.01 6.55
CA LYS A 180 28.81 -7.34 7.86
C LYS A 180 28.07 -6.01 7.85
N ASP A 181 27.51 -5.59 6.71
CA ASP A 181 26.68 -4.39 6.67
C ASP A 181 25.43 -4.57 7.54
N LYS A 182 25.01 -3.48 8.18
CA LYS A 182 23.72 -3.35 8.84
C LYS A 182 22.81 -2.59 7.88
N VAL A 183 21.99 -3.33 7.14
CA VAL A 183 21.24 -2.80 6.00
C VAL A 183 19.87 -2.33 6.44
N ILE A 184 19.62 -1.03 6.28
CA ILE A 184 18.31 -0.39 6.47
C ILE A 184 17.71 -0.14 5.09
N VAL A 185 16.55 -0.72 4.81
CA VAL A 185 15.83 -0.54 3.55
C VAL A 185 14.62 0.36 3.75
N CYS A 186 14.39 1.27 2.80
CA CYS A 186 13.18 2.10 2.71
C CYS A 186 12.60 2.00 1.30
N THR A 187 11.46 1.34 1.13
CA THR A 187 10.80 1.21 -0.17
C THR A 187 9.53 2.04 -0.22
N SER A 188 9.45 3.03 -1.09
CA SER A 188 8.21 3.79 -1.33
C SER A 188 8.36 4.80 -2.46
N ARG A 189 7.26 5.38 -2.91
CA ARG A 189 7.33 6.58 -3.74
C ARG A 189 8.07 7.70 -3.00
N LEU A 190 8.95 8.42 -3.69
CA LEU A 190 9.72 9.51 -3.10
C LEU A 190 8.86 10.78 -3.02
N VAL A 191 8.04 10.86 -1.97
CA VAL A 191 7.13 11.97 -1.68
C VAL A 191 7.25 12.40 -0.21
N PRO A 192 6.98 13.68 0.13
CA PRO A 192 7.33 14.25 1.43
C PRO A 192 6.75 13.56 2.66
N ARG A 193 5.56 12.90 2.53
CA ARG A 193 4.94 12.21 3.67
C ARG A 193 5.63 10.91 4.06
N LYS A 194 6.44 10.32 3.15
CA LYS A 194 7.08 9.01 3.37
C LYS A 194 8.31 9.07 4.27
N GLY A 195 8.86 10.27 4.57
CA GLY A 195 9.87 10.46 5.60
C GLY A 195 11.30 10.09 5.22
N GLN A 196 11.60 9.84 3.93
CA GLN A 196 12.99 9.55 3.50
C GLN A 196 13.95 10.66 3.89
N ASP A 197 13.51 11.92 3.91
CA ASP A 197 14.32 13.05 4.34
C ASP A 197 14.62 13.02 5.85
N THR A 198 13.70 12.51 6.68
CA THR A 198 13.97 12.27 8.11
C THR A 198 15.01 11.17 8.28
N LEU A 199 14.89 10.08 7.53
CA LEU A 199 15.82 8.97 7.57
C LEU A 199 17.24 9.38 7.12
N ILE A 200 17.35 10.16 6.03
CA ILE A 200 18.63 10.70 5.55
C ILE A 200 19.25 11.66 6.58
N LYS A 201 18.47 12.48 7.28
CA LYS A 201 18.96 13.35 8.35
C LYS A 201 19.44 12.59 9.58
N ALA A 202 18.80 11.46 9.89
CA ALA A 202 19.20 10.56 10.96
C ALA A 202 20.51 9.82 10.65
N PHE A 203 20.82 9.62 9.37
CA PHE A 203 21.83 8.67 8.94
C PHE A 203 23.29 9.06 9.33
N PRO A 204 23.73 10.32 9.40
CA PRO A 204 25.04 10.70 9.95
C PRO A 204 25.25 10.20 11.39
N GLU A 205 24.26 10.35 12.27
CA GLU A 205 24.30 9.84 13.64
C GLU A 205 24.36 8.30 13.66
N ILE A 206 23.57 7.65 12.80
CA ILE A 206 23.57 6.18 12.68
C ILE A 206 24.94 5.69 12.27
N VAL A 207 25.59 6.27 11.25
CA VAL A 207 26.93 5.87 10.79
C VAL A 207 28.01 6.16 11.83
N GLN A 208 27.86 7.21 12.62
CA GLN A 208 28.77 7.51 13.72
C GLN A 208 28.76 6.41 14.79
N ARG A 209 27.57 5.90 15.16
CA ARG A 209 27.38 4.87 16.18
C ARG A 209 27.48 3.44 15.64
N CYS A 210 27.21 3.24 14.35
CA CYS A 210 27.29 1.97 13.63
C CYS A 210 27.93 2.18 12.25
N SER A 211 29.25 2.10 12.17
CA SER A 211 30.03 2.36 10.94
C SER A 211 29.72 1.37 9.80
N LYS A 212 29.08 0.24 10.10
CA LYS A 212 28.62 -0.77 9.14
C LYS A 212 27.21 -0.49 8.62
N ALA A 213 26.52 0.54 9.10
CA ALA A 213 25.20 0.88 8.61
C ALA A 213 25.22 1.25 7.12
N ARG A 214 24.24 0.75 6.38
CA ARG A 214 23.95 1.07 4.97
C ARG A 214 22.48 1.43 4.85
N LEU A 215 22.18 2.52 4.16
CA LEU A 215 20.81 2.92 3.84
C LEU A 215 20.53 2.70 2.35
N VAL A 216 19.49 1.93 2.06
CA VAL A 216 19.04 1.64 0.69
C VAL A 216 17.66 2.24 0.50
N ILE A 217 17.55 3.23 -0.39
CA ILE A 217 16.29 3.91 -0.71
C ILE A 217 15.82 3.42 -2.08
N VAL A 218 14.66 2.77 -2.10
CA VAL A 218 14.05 2.19 -3.30
C VAL A 218 12.80 2.96 -3.68
N GLY A 219 12.68 3.30 -4.95
CA GLY A 219 11.55 4.00 -5.54
C GLY A 219 11.92 5.30 -6.22
N GLU A 220 10.92 5.91 -6.85
CA GLU A 220 11.02 7.15 -7.60
C GLU A 220 10.01 8.18 -7.10
N GLY A 221 10.25 9.45 -7.40
CA GLY A 221 9.29 10.49 -7.09
C GLY A 221 9.82 11.91 -7.16
N ARG A 222 8.89 12.85 -7.06
CA ARG A 222 9.15 14.28 -7.29
C ARG A 222 10.18 14.94 -6.38
N ILE A 223 10.53 14.32 -5.25
CA ILE A 223 11.50 14.89 -4.31
C ILE A 223 12.88 14.22 -4.37
N GLU A 224 13.11 13.29 -5.31
CA GLU A 224 14.36 12.55 -5.41
C GLU A 224 15.59 13.46 -5.46
N GLY A 225 15.60 14.47 -6.34
CA GLY A 225 16.70 15.42 -6.43
C GLY A 225 16.97 16.18 -5.14
N LYS A 226 15.92 16.46 -4.33
CA LYS A 226 16.07 17.06 -3.00
C LYS A 226 16.70 16.07 -2.01
N LEU A 227 16.28 14.81 -2.05
CA LEU A 227 16.81 13.76 -1.18
C LEU A 227 18.29 13.47 -1.47
N ARG A 228 18.68 13.39 -2.74
CA ARG A 228 20.10 13.22 -3.15
C ARG A 228 20.97 14.39 -2.69
N ARG A 229 20.50 15.65 -2.85
CA ARG A 229 21.21 16.83 -2.32
C ARG A 229 21.32 16.82 -0.79
N LEU A 230 20.30 16.31 -0.10
CA LEU A 230 20.33 16.19 1.35
C LEU A 230 21.34 15.14 1.80
N ALA A 231 21.38 13.98 1.15
CA ALA A 231 22.35 12.91 1.42
C ALA A 231 23.79 13.37 1.19
N ALA A 232 24.04 14.18 0.17
CA ALA A 232 25.39 14.68 -0.16
C ALA A 232 25.98 15.69 0.84
N ARG A 233 25.21 16.13 1.86
CA ARG A 233 25.70 17.10 2.86
C ARG A 233 26.72 16.52 3.83
N ASP A 234 26.69 15.22 4.08
CA ASP A 234 27.64 14.51 4.90
C ASP A 234 28.34 13.45 4.04
N GLN A 235 29.63 13.65 3.77
CA GLN A 235 30.38 12.79 2.86
C GLN A 235 30.50 11.34 3.37
N LYS A 236 30.69 11.15 4.68
CA LYS A 236 30.82 9.83 5.29
C LYS A 236 29.50 9.07 5.22
N ALA A 237 28.39 9.70 5.57
CA ALA A 237 27.05 9.12 5.47
C ALA A 237 26.66 8.89 4.01
N SER A 238 26.94 9.83 3.10
CA SER A 238 26.61 9.75 1.67
C SER A 238 27.21 8.51 1.00
N SER A 239 28.44 8.12 1.35
CA SER A 239 29.09 6.92 0.80
C SER A 239 28.38 5.61 1.19
N ARG A 240 27.47 5.64 2.16
CA ARG A 240 26.73 4.53 2.71
C ARG A 240 25.23 4.58 2.39
N ILE A 241 24.79 5.57 1.59
CA ILE A 241 23.40 5.72 1.12
C ILE A 241 23.33 5.38 -0.37
N SER A 242 22.47 4.46 -0.75
CA SER A 242 22.15 4.18 -2.15
C SER A 242 20.72 4.55 -2.50
N PHE A 243 20.51 4.97 -3.75
CA PHE A 243 19.20 5.23 -4.35
C PHE A 243 19.05 4.31 -5.55
N GLU A 244 18.20 3.31 -5.43
CA GLU A 244 18.05 2.24 -6.43
C GLU A 244 17.05 2.57 -7.54
N GLY A 245 16.31 3.70 -7.41
CA GLY A 245 15.24 4.01 -8.34
C GLY A 245 14.11 2.99 -8.26
N ARG A 246 13.39 2.82 -9.37
CA ARG A 246 12.37 1.79 -9.51
C ARG A 246 13.03 0.45 -9.81
N VAL A 247 12.73 -0.55 -9.02
CA VAL A 247 13.20 -1.92 -9.20
C VAL A 247 12.07 -2.86 -9.59
N SER A 248 12.41 -4.04 -10.11
CA SER A 248 11.43 -5.11 -10.30
C SER A 248 10.92 -5.62 -8.95
N GLU A 249 9.74 -6.24 -8.97
CA GLU A 249 9.16 -6.84 -7.77
C GLU A 249 10.05 -7.94 -7.18
N GLU A 250 10.72 -8.71 -8.05
CA GLU A 250 11.69 -9.73 -7.65
C GLU A 250 12.90 -9.11 -6.91
N LYS A 251 13.52 -8.06 -7.50
CA LYS A 251 14.65 -7.35 -6.86
C LYS A 251 14.22 -6.70 -5.54
N MET A 252 12.99 -6.20 -5.43
CA MET A 252 12.46 -5.67 -4.18
C MET A 252 12.37 -6.75 -3.11
N GLY A 253 11.87 -7.94 -3.45
CA GLY A 253 11.85 -9.10 -2.55
C GLY A 253 13.25 -9.51 -2.07
N MET A 254 14.24 -9.55 -3.00
CA MET A 254 15.63 -9.81 -2.65
C MET A 254 16.18 -8.77 -1.66
N MET A 255 15.92 -7.48 -1.90
CA MET A 255 16.37 -6.39 -1.03
C MET A 255 15.77 -6.47 0.36
N LEU A 256 14.47 -6.78 0.48
CA LEU A 256 13.82 -6.96 1.77
C LEU A 256 14.41 -8.17 2.53
N ARG A 257 14.57 -9.32 1.87
CA ARG A 257 15.15 -10.52 2.50
C ARG A 257 16.60 -10.36 2.91
N GLY A 258 17.37 -9.52 2.17
CA GLY A 258 18.76 -9.21 2.51
C GLY A 258 18.92 -8.13 3.59
N ALA A 259 17.86 -7.41 3.96
CA ALA A 259 17.90 -6.33 4.93
C ALA A 259 17.97 -6.82 6.39
N ASP A 260 18.33 -5.91 7.30
CA ASP A 260 18.24 -6.13 8.75
C ASP A 260 17.04 -5.39 9.36
N VAL A 261 16.68 -4.23 8.82
CA VAL A 261 15.58 -3.38 9.28
C VAL A 261 14.90 -2.74 8.08
N PHE A 262 13.60 -2.67 8.11
CA PHE A 262 12.83 -1.80 7.22
C PHE A 262 12.46 -0.51 7.97
N ALA A 263 12.73 0.66 7.38
CA ALA A 263 12.41 1.94 8.01
C ALA A 263 11.75 2.91 7.05
N MET A 264 10.51 3.31 7.34
CA MET A 264 9.82 4.37 6.63
C MET A 264 9.12 5.28 7.65
N PRO A 265 9.81 6.30 8.19
CA PRO A 265 9.26 7.21 9.19
C PRO A 265 8.28 8.19 8.54
N CYS A 266 7.15 7.66 8.07
CA CYS A 266 6.11 8.44 7.42
C CYS A 266 5.46 9.43 8.40
N ARG A 267 4.92 10.54 7.88
CA ARG A 267 4.34 11.62 8.70
C ARG A 267 3.11 12.23 8.07
N THR A 268 2.17 12.60 8.89
CA THR A 268 0.98 13.35 8.49
C THR A 268 1.33 14.79 8.12
N ARG A 269 0.77 15.31 7.03
CA ARG A 269 0.99 16.65 6.50
C ARG A 269 -0.34 17.31 6.12
N GLY A 270 -0.30 18.64 5.88
CA GLY A 270 -1.44 19.39 5.36
C GLY A 270 -2.70 19.27 6.23
N GLY A 271 -2.57 19.34 7.57
CA GLY A 271 -3.72 19.24 8.47
C GLY A 271 -4.46 17.89 8.41
N GLY A 272 -3.78 16.82 7.96
CA GLY A 272 -4.39 15.49 7.82
C GLY A 272 -4.87 15.14 6.41
N LEU A 273 -4.56 15.99 5.40
CA LEU A 273 -4.88 15.72 4.00
C LEU A 273 -3.88 14.78 3.31
N ASP A 274 -2.62 14.81 3.74
CA ASP A 274 -1.53 13.99 3.16
C ASP A 274 -1.02 13.02 4.24
N VAL A 275 -1.60 11.82 4.26
CA VAL A 275 -1.34 10.77 5.25
C VAL A 275 -0.96 9.46 4.58
N GLU A 276 -0.35 8.55 5.35
CA GLU A 276 -0.21 7.16 4.94
C GLU A 276 -1.55 6.42 5.13
N GLY A 277 -2.10 5.85 4.07
CA GLY A 277 -3.40 5.16 4.15
C GLY A 277 -3.34 3.89 5.01
N LEU A 278 -2.35 3.05 4.75
CA LEU A 278 -2.06 1.82 5.49
C LEU A 278 -0.54 1.56 5.53
N GLY A 279 0.11 1.47 4.36
CA GLY A 279 1.54 1.16 4.26
C GLY A 279 1.80 -0.34 4.13
N ILE A 280 1.28 -0.97 3.07
CA ILE A 280 1.47 -2.40 2.78
C ILE A 280 2.95 -2.83 2.83
N VAL A 281 3.88 -1.95 2.49
CA VAL A 281 5.32 -2.22 2.50
C VAL A 281 5.87 -2.59 3.89
N PHE A 282 5.22 -2.16 4.97
CA PHE A 282 5.58 -2.60 6.33
C PHE A 282 5.25 -4.08 6.54
N LEU A 283 4.11 -4.51 6.00
CA LEU A 283 3.68 -5.91 6.07
C LEU A 283 4.52 -6.80 5.15
N GLU A 284 4.90 -6.31 3.96
CA GLU A 284 5.83 -7.01 3.06
C GLU A 284 7.20 -7.23 3.72
N ALA A 285 7.72 -6.23 4.43
CA ALA A 285 8.96 -6.35 5.19
C ALA A 285 8.83 -7.34 6.37
N GLN A 286 7.75 -7.26 7.13
CA GLN A 286 7.46 -8.20 8.22
C GLN A 286 7.29 -9.63 7.69
N ALA A 287 6.68 -9.81 6.51
CA ALA A 287 6.59 -11.10 5.84
C ALA A 287 7.95 -11.71 5.52
N CYS A 288 8.97 -10.88 5.25
CA CYS A 288 10.37 -11.30 5.10
C CYS A 288 11.08 -11.60 6.44
N GLY A 289 10.39 -11.50 7.56
CA GLY A 289 10.98 -11.75 8.88
C GLY A 289 11.93 -10.64 9.36
N ILE A 290 11.76 -9.41 8.88
CA ILE A 290 12.57 -8.26 9.33
C ILE A 290 11.72 -7.27 10.13
N PRO A 291 12.23 -6.70 11.23
CA PRO A 291 11.51 -5.72 12.03
C PRO A 291 11.30 -4.42 11.26
N VAL A 292 10.24 -3.71 11.60
CA VAL A 292 9.86 -2.48 10.92
C VAL A 292 9.88 -1.26 11.85
N ILE A 293 10.29 -0.12 11.30
CA ILE A 293 10.19 1.19 11.93
C ILE A 293 9.21 2.01 11.10
N ALA A 294 8.00 2.18 11.61
CA ALA A 294 6.94 2.93 10.96
C ALA A 294 6.80 4.33 11.56
N GLY A 295 6.46 5.31 10.73
CA GLY A 295 6.08 6.63 11.24
C GLY A 295 4.65 6.66 11.78
N ASP A 296 4.35 7.66 12.61
CA ASP A 296 3.08 7.92 13.27
C ASP A 296 2.01 8.54 12.34
N SER A 297 1.91 8.06 11.11
CA SER A 297 1.04 8.66 10.09
C SER A 297 -0.07 7.73 9.63
N GLY A 298 -1.30 8.18 9.78
CA GLY A 298 -2.44 7.50 9.20
C GLY A 298 -2.63 6.09 9.74
N GLY A 299 -2.79 5.12 8.82
CA GLY A 299 -2.91 3.69 9.13
C GLY A 299 -1.58 2.96 9.32
N ALA A 300 -0.42 3.63 9.14
CA ALA A 300 0.87 2.96 9.28
C ALA A 300 1.07 2.29 10.66
N PRO A 301 0.69 2.90 11.79
CA PRO A 301 0.76 2.23 13.11
C PRO A 301 -0.06 0.94 13.20
N GLU A 302 -1.12 0.80 12.40
CA GLU A 302 -2.00 -0.38 12.43
C GLU A 302 -1.34 -1.64 11.80
N THR A 303 -0.27 -1.44 11.04
CA THR A 303 0.51 -2.54 10.44
C THR A 303 1.59 -3.08 11.36
N VAL A 304 1.81 -2.47 12.53
CA VAL A 304 2.91 -2.77 13.45
C VAL A 304 2.38 -3.14 14.82
N THR A 305 2.83 -4.26 15.36
CA THR A 305 2.59 -4.62 16.76
C THR A 305 3.82 -4.28 17.61
N PRO A 306 3.69 -4.10 18.93
CA PRO A 306 4.86 -3.87 19.80
C PRO A 306 5.93 -4.97 19.71
N ALA A 307 5.53 -6.19 19.32
CA ALA A 307 6.43 -7.33 19.14
C ALA A 307 7.09 -7.37 17.76
N SER A 308 6.55 -6.70 16.73
CA SER A 308 7.02 -6.78 15.34
C SER A 308 7.78 -5.55 14.86
N GLY A 309 7.74 -4.45 15.60
CA GLY A 309 8.38 -3.21 15.18
C GLY A 309 8.17 -2.05 16.14
N VAL A 310 8.57 -0.86 15.69
CA VAL A 310 8.50 0.38 16.48
C VAL A 310 7.79 1.48 15.68
N VAL A 311 6.86 2.18 16.32
CA VAL A 311 6.25 3.39 15.77
C VAL A 311 7.01 4.61 16.28
N VAL A 312 7.47 5.47 15.37
CA VAL A 312 8.28 6.66 15.67
C VAL A 312 7.61 7.93 15.20
N ASN A 313 7.94 9.06 15.82
CA ASN A 313 7.59 10.36 15.26
C ASN A 313 8.36 10.58 13.94
N GLY A 314 7.66 10.55 12.82
CA GLY A 314 8.23 10.71 11.48
C GLY A 314 8.86 12.08 11.19
N ARG A 315 8.90 13.00 12.18
CA ARG A 315 9.57 14.30 12.10
C ARG A 315 10.85 14.39 12.93
N ASP A 316 11.06 13.43 13.84
CA ASP A 316 12.18 13.38 14.77
C ASP A 316 13.31 12.50 14.22
N SER A 317 14.29 13.14 13.58
CA SER A 317 15.43 12.41 13.01
C SER A 317 16.36 11.82 14.07
N SER A 318 16.50 12.43 15.25
CA SER A 318 17.31 11.89 16.32
C SER A 318 16.64 10.67 16.98
N GLY A 319 15.33 10.74 17.25
CA GLY A 319 14.57 9.58 17.74
C GLY A 319 14.62 8.40 16.76
N VAL A 320 14.50 8.67 15.44
CA VAL A 320 14.68 7.64 14.40
C VAL A 320 16.08 7.05 14.43
N ALA A 321 17.13 7.87 14.59
CA ALA A 321 18.51 7.39 14.68
C ALA A 321 18.72 6.47 15.89
N HIS A 322 18.23 6.87 17.07
CA HIS A 322 18.33 6.06 18.30
C HIS A 322 17.67 4.70 18.13
N VAL A 323 16.42 4.66 17.66
CA VAL A 323 15.68 3.40 17.46
C VAL A 323 16.40 2.48 16.47
N ILE A 324 16.91 3.00 15.35
CA ILE A 324 17.66 2.20 14.37
C ILE A 324 18.93 1.63 14.99
N VAL A 325 19.72 2.46 15.67
CA VAL A 325 20.99 2.03 16.27
C VAL A 325 20.76 0.97 17.34
N ASP A 326 19.77 1.18 18.22
CA ASP A 326 19.47 0.25 19.29
C ASP A 326 19.03 -1.12 18.73
N LEU A 327 18.22 -1.14 17.67
CA LEU A 327 17.81 -2.38 17.02
C LEU A 327 18.99 -3.10 16.35
N VAL A 328 19.78 -2.41 15.52
CA VAL A 328 20.86 -3.07 14.76
C VAL A 328 22.03 -3.55 15.64
N GLN A 329 22.12 -3.06 16.87
CA GLN A 329 23.09 -3.51 17.88
C GLN A 329 22.59 -4.71 18.70
N GLN A 330 21.30 -5.12 18.55
CA GLN A 330 20.70 -6.20 19.32
C GLN A 330 20.22 -7.33 18.40
N PRO A 331 21.07 -8.23 17.92
CA PRO A 331 20.70 -9.28 16.96
C PRO A 331 19.54 -10.19 17.44
N ALA A 332 19.52 -10.49 18.74
CA ALA A 332 18.45 -11.30 19.32
C ALA A 332 17.08 -10.59 19.26
N ALA A 333 17.04 -9.27 19.49
CA ALA A 333 15.83 -8.48 19.37
C ALA A 333 15.36 -8.39 17.90
N LEU A 334 16.29 -8.16 16.96
CA LEU A 334 15.97 -8.18 15.52
C LEU A 334 15.31 -9.49 15.10
N MET A 335 15.88 -10.62 15.52
CA MET A 335 15.37 -11.94 15.17
C MET A 335 14.00 -12.20 15.81
N SER A 336 13.83 -11.88 17.08
CA SER A 336 12.55 -12.03 17.78
C SER A 336 11.44 -11.18 17.16
N MET A 337 11.75 -9.91 16.87
CA MET A 337 10.80 -8.99 16.24
C MET A 337 10.47 -9.40 14.79
N GLY A 338 11.44 -9.88 14.04
CA GLY A 338 11.26 -10.42 12.71
C GLY A 338 10.32 -11.63 12.70
N HIS A 339 10.53 -12.56 13.62
CA HIS A 339 9.66 -13.73 13.83
C HIS A 339 8.20 -13.32 14.15
N ALA A 340 8.04 -12.42 15.12
CA ALA A 340 6.73 -11.91 15.51
C ALA A 340 6.04 -11.18 14.35
N GLY A 341 6.80 -10.41 13.55
CA GLY A 341 6.30 -9.74 12.36
C GLY A 341 5.80 -10.72 11.29
N ARG A 342 6.57 -11.78 11.00
CA ARG A 342 6.16 -12.82 10.06
C ARG A 342 4.86 -13.49 10.52
N GLN A 343 4.78 -13.87 11.80
CA GLN A 343 3.58 -14.51 12.34
C GLN A 343 2.36 -13.60 12.25
N HIS A 344 2.52 -12.31 12.61
CA HIS A 344 1.46 -11.31 12.48
C HIS A 344 0.92 -11.20 11.04
N VAL A 345 1.80 -11.23 10.04
CA VAL A 345 1.36 -11.18 8.64
C VAL A 345 0.64 -12.45 8.23
N VAL A 346 1.18 -13.63 8.57
CA VAL A 346 0.58 -14.92 8.23
C VAL A 346 -0.80 -15.07 8.85
N ASP A 347 -0.99 -14.63 10.08
CA ASP A 347 -2.25 -14.77 10.80
C ASP A 347 -3.34 -13.79 10.36
N HIS A 348 -2.95 -12.63 9.79
CA HIS A 348 -3.93 -11.53 9.64
C HIS A 348 -3.96 -10.86 8.27
N TRP A 349 -2.90 -10.99 7.43
CA TRP A 349 -2.71 -10.11 6.28
C TRP A 349 -2.44 -10.83 4.95
N THR A 350 -2.65 -12.13 4.86
CA THR A 350 -2.40 -12.88 3.61
C THR A 350 -3.51 -12.63 2.58
N TRP A 351 -3.19 -12.86 1.31
CA TRP A 351 -4.19 -12.82 0.24
C TRP A 351 -5.29 -13.86 0.43
N GLU A 352 -5.01 -14.99 1.07
CA GLU A 352 -6.01 -15.99 1.41
C GLU A 352 -7.07 -15.43 2.36
N ILE A 353 -6.63 -14.75 3.43
CA ILE A 353 -7.53 -14.12 4.41
C ILE A 353 -8.34 -13.00 3.76
N MET A 354 -7.70 -12.14 2.95
CA MET A 354 -8.39 -11.03 2.29
C MET A 354 -9.34 -11.54 1.20
N GLY A 355 -8.97 -12.59 0.47
CA GLY A 355 -9.84 -13.25 -0.50
C GLY A 355 -11.08 -13.87 0.13
N ALA A 356 -10.93 -14.54 1.28
CA ALA A 356 -12.06 -15.06 2.05
C ALA A 356 -13.01 -13.94 2.50
N ARG A 357 -12.47 -12.81 2.98
CA ARG A 357 -13.27 -11.61 3.32
C ARG A 357 -14.03 -11.07 2.11
N LEU A 358 -13.37 -10.92 0.95
CA LEU A 358 -14.04 -10.46 -0.27
C LEU A 358 -15.14 -11.43 -0.69
N LYS A 359 -14.87 -12.73 -0.73
CA LYS A 359 -15.88 -13.76 -1.10
C LYS A 359 -17.10 -13.70 -0.19
N SER A 360 -16.90 -13.49 1.13
CA SER A 360 -18.01 -13.34 2.08
C SER A 360 -18.85 -12.07 1.88
N LEU A 361 -18.37 -11.12 1.09
CA LEU A 361 -19.10 -9.90 0.73
C LEU A 361 -19.89 -10.05 -0.57
N ILE A 362 -19.41 -10.87 -1.50
CA ILE A 362 -20.00 -11.01 -2.86
C ILE A 362 -21.07 -12.12 -2.90
N LEU A 363 -20.99 -13.08 -2.01
CA LEU A 363 -21.96 -14.20 -1.90
C LEU A 363 -23.06 -13.89 -0.90
#